data_d00a62bc196250032f2085fe91d91208
#
_entry.id   d00a62bc196250032f2085fe91d91208
#
_cell.length_a   1.000
_cell.length_b   1.000
_cell.length_c   1.000
_cell.angle_alpha   90.00
_cell.angle_beta   90.00
_cell.angle_gamma   90.00
#
_symmetry.space_group_name_H-M   'P 1'
#
loop_
_entity.id
_entity.type
_entity.pdbx_description
1 polymer ?
#
loop_
_entity_poly.entity_id
_entity_poly.type
_entity_poly.pdbx_seq_one_letter_code
_entity_poly.pdbx_strand_id
1 'polypeptide(L)'
;MNYSDGAMEEACAMEKLFDDFFQNVKATLRSQSPDATERWDAREIALNAALMRAREDVYSSLCDDFDTEGAMSALETLVRAYNKYMENETRAVSPLGTSVGGFVTYMFRVFGLIDPDVKIGFSKGEGAADEETVLTPVVNILSEFRCKGE
;
A
#
# COMPACT_ATOMS: atom_id res chain seq x y z
N MET A 1 23.00 -6.38 -15.50
CA MET A 1 22.76 -6.45 -14.06
C MET A 1 23.76 -7.44 -13.46
N ASN A 2 24.65 -6.99 -12.58
CA ASN A 2 25.54 -7.90 -11.88
C ASN A 2 24.88 -8.28 -10.56
N TYR A 3 24.76 -9.59 -10.32
CA TYR A 3 24.31 -10.12 -9.04
C TYR A 3 25.37 -9.77 -7.98
N SER A 4 25.00 -8.97 -6.99
CA SER A 4 25.86 -8.62 -5.87
C SER A 4 25.04 -8.69 -4.57
N ASP A 5 25.71 -8.94 -3.46
CA ASP A 5 25.03 -8.97 -2.14
C ASP A 5 24.34 -7.65 -1.84
N GLY A 6 24.93 -6.51 -2.23
CA GLY A 6 24.30 -5.19 -2.07
C GLY A 6 23.01 -5.03 -2.89
N ALA A 7 22.97 -5.53 -4.13
CA ALA A 7 21.73 -5.47 -4.93
C ALA A 7 20.61 -6.34 -4.33
N MET A 8 20.95 -7.45 -3.68
CA MET A 8 19.98 -8.28 -2.98
C MET A 8 19.46 -7.59 -1.72
N GLU A 9 20.32 -6.93 -0.96
CA GLU A 9 19.91 -6.15 0.23
C GLU A 9 18.97 -5.01 -0.15
N GLU A 10 19.26 -4.30 -1.25
CA GLU A 10 18.38 -3.25 -1.78
C GLU A 10 17.02 -3.82 -2.22
N ALA A 11 17.01 -4.96 -2.90
CA ALA A 11 15.76 -5.63 -3.30
C ALA A 11 14.92 -6.06 -2.10
N CYS A 12 15.53 -6.65 -1.06
CA CYS A 12 14.85 -7.02 0.17
C CYS A 12 14.29 -5.79 0.94
N ALA A 13 15.05 -4.70 0.96
CA ALA A 13 14.59 -3.46 1.58
C ALA A 13 13.39 -2.85 0.83
N MET A 14 13.40 -2.92 -0.49
CA MET A 14 12.30 -2.47 -1.34
C MET A 14 11.07 -3.36 -1.17
N GLU A 15 11.22 -4.69 -1.17
CA GLU A 15 10.13 -5.64 -0.90
C GLU A 15 9.46 -5.33 0.45
N LYS A 16 10.24 -5.15 1.51
CA LYS A 16 9.73 -4.80 2.83
C LYS A 16 8.98 -3.48 2.83
N LEU A 17 9.49 -2.45 2.14
CA LEU A 17 8.82 -1.15 2.05
C LEU A 17 7.42 -1.28 1.43
N PHE A 18 7.29 -2.06 0.36
CA PHE A 18 6.01 -2.29 -0.30
C PHE A 18 5.08 -3.18 0.53
N ASP A 19 5.60 -4.18 1.23
CA ASP A 19 4.79 -5.03 2.11
C ASP A 19 4.21 -4.21 3.27
N ASP A 20 5.04 -3.43 3.98
CA ASP A 20 4.60 -2.52 5.03
C ASP A 20 3.53 -1.51 4.52
N PHE A 21 3.74 -0.97 3.33
CA PHE A 21 2.77 -0.09 2.67
C PHE A 21 1.43 -0.78 2.43
N PHE A 22 1.42 -1.99 1.87
CA PHE A 22 0.18 -2.72 1.60
C PHE A 22 -0.55 -3.12 2.88
N GLN A 23 0.17 -3.45 3.94
CA GLN A 23 -0.42 -3.70 5.25
C GLN A 23 -1.12 -2.45 5.80
N ASN A 24 -0.47 -1.28 5.70
CA ASN A 24 -1.05 -0.01 6.09
C ASN A 24 -2.31 0.33 5.28
N VAL A 25 -2.28 0.14 3.95
CA VAL A 25 -3.45 0.36 3.08
C VAL A 25 -4.59 -0.59 3.47
N LYS A 26 -4.32 -1.87 3.72
CA LYS A 26 -5.33 -2.85 4.16
C LYS A 26 -5.92 -2.48 5.52
N ALA A 27 -5.09 -2.06 6.47
CA ALA A 27 -5.56 -1.60 7.79
C ALA A 27 -6.47 -0.37 7.66
N THR A 28 -6.07 0.57 6.83
CA THR A 28 -6.86 1.77 6.51
C THR A 28 -8.21 1.42 5.91
N LEU A 29 -8.27 0.48 4.97
CA LEU A 29 -9.53 0.04 4.34
C LEU A 29 -10.51 -0.60 5.35
N ARG A 30 -10.01 -1.29 6.37
CA ARG A 30 -10.83 -1.91 7.41
C ARG A 30 -11.43 -0.89 8.38
N SER A 31 -10.73 0.21 8.62
CA SER A 31 -11.17 1.27 9.52
C SER A 31 -12.09 2.30 8.85
N GLN A 32 -12.45 2.11 7.57
CA GLN A 32 -13.36 3.02 6.86
C GLN A 32 -14.76 3.01 7.51
N SER A 33 -15.16 4.17 8.02
CA SER A 33 -16.54 4.43 8.38
C SER A 33 -17.30 4.95 7.15
N PRO A 34 -18.49 4.40 6.82
CA PRO A 34 -19.26 4.85 5.65
C PRO A 34 -19.75 6.32 5.73
N ASP A 35 -19.73 6.91 6.93
CA ASP A 35 -20.23 8.27 7.18
C ASP A 35 -19.11 9.34 7.25
N ALA A 36 -17.85 8.99 6.93
CA ALA A 36 -16.77 9.94 6.97
C ALA A 36 -16.92 10.98 5.85
N THR A 37 -17.34 12.19 6.21
CA THR A 37 -17.40 13.34 5.29
C THR A 37 -15.99 13.75 4.92
N GLU A 38 -15.60 13.49 3.68
CA GLU A 38 -14.28 13.86 3.18
C GLU A 38 -14.16 15.37 2.99
N ARG A 39 -13.25 15.96 3.74
CA ARG A 39 -12.74 17.30 3.45
C ARG A 39 -11.28 17.15 3.03
N TRP A 40 -11.01 17.49 1.79
CA TRP A 40 -9.65 17.58 1.29
C TRP A 40 -8.97 18.82 1.87
N ASP A 41 -7.88 18.61 2.58
CA ASP A 41 -6.99 19.69 2.99
C ASP A 41 -5.70 19.68 2.14
N ALA A 42 -4.74 20.50 2.54
CA ALA A 42 -3.47 20.64 1.81
C ALA A 42 -2.68 19.31 1.71
N ARG A 43 -2.91 18.36 2.63
CA ARG A 43 -2.21 17.07 2.66
C ARG A 43 -2.80 16.09 1.66
N GLU A 44 -4.11 16.00 1.58
CA GLU A 44 -4.81 15.20 0.57
C GLU A 44 -4.48 15.71 -0.83
N ILE A 45 -4.45 17.03 -1.00
CA ILE A 45 -4.06 17.65 -2.28
C ILE A 45 -2.61 17.28 -2.62
N ALA A 46 -1.69 17.34 -1.64
CA ALA A 46 -0.29 16.98 -1.85
C ALA A 46 -0.11 15.50 -2.20
N LEU A 47 -0.82 14.59 -1.51
CA LEU A 47 -0.77 13.17 -1.80
C LEU A 47 -1.39 12.84 -3.17
N ASN A 48 -2.49 13.49 -3.52
CA ASN A 48 -3.08 13.34 -4.86
C ASN A 48 -2.12 13.86 -5.95
N ALA A 49 -1.46 14.97 -5.72
CA ALA A 49 -0.44 15.48 -6.65
C ALA A 49 0.74 14.50 -6.79
N ALA A 50 1.17 13.85 -5.69
CA ALA A 50 2.19 12.80 -5.72
C ALA A 50 1.73 11.58 -6.53
N LEU A 51 0.46 11.16 -6.38
CA LEU A 51 -0.13 10.07 -7.17
C LEU A 51 -0.17 10.41 -8.68
N MET A 52 -0.58 11.62 -9.03
CA MET A 52 -0.63 12.04 -10.44
C MET A 52 0.79 12.08 -11.04
N ARG A 53 1.76 12.62 -10.32
CA ARG A 53 3.16 12.64 -10.76
C ARG A 53 3.71 11.22 -10.92
N ALA A 54 3.50 10.34 -9.96
CA ALA A 54 3.95 8.96 -10.07
C ALA A 54 3.36 8.23 -11.29
N ARG A 55 2.10 8.52 -11.66
CA ARG A 55 1.49 7.99 -12.88
C ARG A 55 2.20 8.49 -14.14
N GLU A 56 2.52 9.76 -14.20
CA GLU A 56 3.27 10.36 -15.31
C GLU A 56 4.68 9.79 -15.41
N ASP A 57 5.39 9.70 -14.27
CA ASP A 57 6.76 9.22 -14.22
C ASP A 57 6.84 7.74 -14.62
N VAL A 58 5.94 6.88 -14.10
CA VAL A 58 5.83 5.46 -14.50
C VAL A 58 5.52 5.34 -15.98
N TYR A 59 4.55 6.12 -16.50
CA TYR A 59 4.21 6.09 -17.92
C TYR A 59 5.40 6.51 -18.78
N SER A 60 6.08 7.58 -18.42
CA SER A 60 7.26 8.07 -19.14
C SER A 60 8.39 7.05 -19.15
N SER A 61 8.70 6.44 -18.00
CA SER A 61 9.72 5.40 -17.88
C SER A 61 9.40 4.17 -18.76
N LEU A 62 8.15 3.72 -18.76
CA LEU A 62 7.74 2.58 -19.59
C LEU A 62 7.72 2.90 -21.08
N CYS A 63 7.53 4.17 -21.46
CA CYS A 63 7.63 4.61 -22.85
C CYS A 63 9.10 4.80 -23.30
N ASP A 64 10.02 4.97 -22.36
CA ASP A 64 11.45 5.11 -22.61
C ASP A 64 12.15 3.74 -22.50
N ASP A 65 12.05 2.94 -23.55
CA ASP A 65 12.67 1.61 -23.68
C ASP A 65 12.34 0.62 -22.54
N PHE A 66 11.12 0.71 -21.99
CA PHE A 66 10.68 -0.11 -20.86
C PHE A 66 11.58 0.01 -19.61
N ASP A 67 11.98 1.23 -19.24
CA ASP A 67 12.75 1.49 -18.03
C ASP A 67 11.95 1.10 -16.77
N THR A 68 12.04 -0.19 -16.40
CA THR A 68 11.38 -0.72 -15.22
C THR A 68 12.01 -0.23 -13.91
N GLU A 69 13.29 0.12 -13.92
CA GLU A 69 13.99 0.68 -12.76
C GLU A 69 13.45 2.08 -12.43
N GLY A 70 13.33 2.95 -13.43
CA GLY A 70 12.71 4.26 -13.27
C GLY A 70 11.24 4.16 -12.83
N ALA A 71 10.46 3.24 -13.42
CA ALA A 71 9.09 3.00 -13.01
C ALA A 71 8.98 2.54 -11.54
N MET A 72 9.85 1.63 -11.08
CA MET A 72 9.88 1.18 -9.68
C MET A 72 10.30 2.29 -8.72
N SER A 73 11.27 3.14 -9.10
CA SER A 73 11.68 4.32 -8.33
C SER A 73 10.55 5.33 -8.16
N ALA A 74 9.74 5.54 -9.20
CA ALA A 74 8.54 6.38 -9.12
C ALA A 74 7.50 5.82 -8.14
N LEU A 75 7.26 4.50 -8.16
CA LEU A 75 6.37 3.82 -7.20
C LEU A 75 6.90 3.91 -5.76
N GLU A 76 8.21 3.73 -5.56
CA GLU A 76 8.84 3.89 -4.25
C GLU A 76 8.65 5.31 -3.70
N THR A 77 8.85 6.32 -4.53
CA THR A 77 8.63 7.72 -4.16
C THR A 77 7.18 7.97 -3.73
N LEU A 78 6.21 7.41 -4.44
CA LEU A 78 4.79 7.48 -4.08
C LEU A 78 4.50 6.80 -2.75
N VAL A 79 5.04 5.61 -2.51
CA VAL A 79 4.87 4.88 -1.25
C VAL A 79 5.47 5.65 -0.07
N ARG A 80 6.64 6.25 -0.23
CA ARG A 80 7.25 7.10 0.79
C ARG A 80 6.38 8.34 1.08
N ALA A 81 5.79 8.96 0.05
CA ALA A 81 4.86 10.08 0.22
C ALA A 81 3.59 9.66 0.98
N TYR A 82 3.05 8.46 0.70
CA TYR A 82 1.92 7.90 1.41
C TYR A 82 2.26 7.59 2.88
N ASN A 83 3.39 6.96 3.17
CA ASN A 83 3.82 6.67 4.53
C ASN A 83 3.96 7.97 5.36
N LYS A 84 4.56 9.01 4.79
CA LYS A 84 4.64 10.33 5.42
C LYS A 84 3.26 10.97 5.67
N TYR A 85 2.31 10.74 4.78
CA TYR A 85 0.92 11.18 4.98
C TYR A 85 0.28 10.46 6.17
N MET A 86 0.55 9.17 6.34
CA MET A 86 0.00 8.32 7.41
C MET A 86 0.62 8.57 8.79
N GLU A 87 1.83 9.13 8.91
CA GLU A 87 2.48 9.46 10.19
C GLU A 87 1.65 10.40 11.08
N ASN A 88 0.69 11.09 10.52
CA ASN A 88 -0.18 12.00 11.26
C ASN A 88 -1.51 11.33 11.59
N GLU A 89 -1.53 10.53 12.64
CA GLU A 89 -2.56 9.60 13.11
C GLU A 89 -4.00 10.14 13.31
N THR A 90 -4.26 11.40 13.08
CA THR A 90 -5.50 12.04 13.54
C THR A 90 -6.63 11.98 12.52
N ARG A 91 -6.51 11.27 11.38
CA ARG A 91 -7.51 11.34 10.34
C ARG A 91 -8.11 10.02 9.89
N ALA A 92 -9.44 10.15 9.76
CA ALA A 92 -10.29 9.20 9.06
C ALA A 92 -9.72 8.88 7.67
N VAL A 93 -9.78 7.65 7.36
CA VAL A 93 -9.42 6.96 6.14
C VAL A 93 -9.88 7.73 4.91
N SER A 94 -8.95 8.30 4.17
CA SER A 94 -9.22 8.90 2.88
C SER A 94 -9.28 7.83 1.78
N PRO A 95 -10.29 7.83 0.86
CA PRO A 95 -10.32 7.01 -0.35
C PRO A 95 -9.06 7.16 -1.22
N LEU A 96 -8.30 8.21 -0.98
CA LEU A 96 -7.02 8.43 -1.64
C LEU A 96 -6.02 7.30 -1.35
N GLY A 97 -6.03 6.74 -0.12
CA GLY A 97 -5.24 5.56 0.22
C GLY A 97 -5.60 4.34 -0.62
N THR A 98 -6.89 4.13 -0.88
CA THR A 98 -7.37 3.08 -1.80
C THR A 98 -6.89 3.32 -3.22
N SER A 99 -6.89 4.58 -3.68
CA SER A 99 -6.44 4.95 -5.03
C SER A 99 -4.94 4.74 -5.20
N VAL A 100 -4.14 5.09 -4.19
CA VAL A 100 -2.68 4.86 -4.18
C VAL A 100 -2.38 3.35 -4.15
N GLY A 101 -3.00 2.61 -3.22
CA GLY A 101 -2.83 1.16 -3.11
C GLY A 101 -3.26 0.41 -4.36
N GLY A 102 -4.38 0.82 -4.96
CA GLY A 102 -4.88 0.28 -6.23
C GLY A 102 -3.92 0.52 -7.39
N PHE A 103 -3.34 1.71 -7.50
CA PHE A 103 -2.38 2.02 -8.56
C PHE A 103 -1.09 1.20 -8.41
N VAL A 104 -0.51 1.13 -7.22
CA VAL A 104 0.70 0.31 -6.98
C VAL A 104 0.42 -1.17 -7.26
N THR A 105 -0.73 -1.71 -6.78
CA THR A 105 -1.13 -3.09 -7.06
C THR A 105 -1.28 -3.33 -8.56
N TYR A 106 -1.91 -2.40 -9.29
CA TYR A 106 -2.08 -2.50 -10.74
C TYR A 106 -0.72 -2.58 -11.45
N MET A 107 0.24 -1.72 -11.09
CA MET A 107 1.57 -1.74 -11.69
C MET A 107 2.33 -3.04 -11.37
N PHE A 108 2.20 -3.54 -10.15
CA PHE A 108 2.81 -4.82 -9.76
C PHE A 108 2.23 -6.02 -10.51
N ARG A 109 0.93 -5.98 -10.87
CA ARG A 109 0.34 -6.97 -11.78
C ARG A 109 0.92 -6.86 -13.19
N VAL A 110 1.08 -5.64 -13.70
CA VAL A 110 1.70 -5.42 -15.02
C VAL A 110 3.12 -5.97 -15.05
N PHE A 111 3.87 -5.83 -13.95
CA PHE A 111 5.22 -6.42 -13.82
C PHE A 111 5.23 -7.91 -13.48
N GLY A 112 4.07 -8.53 -13.27
CA GLY A 112 3.96 -9.96 -12.93
C GLY A 112 4.39 -10.31 -11.51
N LEU A 113 4.44 -9.33 -10.59
CA LEU A 113 4.83 -9.51 -9.18
C LEU A 113 3.67 -9.91 -8.28
N ILE A 114 2.44 -9.72 -8.72
CA ILE A 114 1.20 -10.00 -7.98
C ILE A 114 0.24 -10.76 -8.87
N ASP A 115 -0.43 -11.78 -8.31
CA ASP A 115 -1.47 -12.53 -9.01
C ASP A 115 -2.66 -11.64 -9.41
N PRO A 116 -3.29 -11.90 -10.58
CA PRO A 116 -4.40 -11.10 -11.07
C PRO A 116 -5.60 -11.03 -10.13
N ASP A 117 -5.83 -12.07 -9.33
CA ASP A 117 -6.99 -12.21 -8.44
C ASP A 117 -6.84 -11.45 -7.12
N VAL A 118 -5.63 -11.01 -6.77
CA VAL A 118 -5.36 -10.25 -5.54
C VAL A 118 -5.88 -8.83 -5.67
N LYS A 119 -6.77 -8.40 -4.78
CA LYS A 119 -7.35 -7.04 -4.84
C LYS A 119 -6.34 -5.96 -4.50
N ILE A 120 -5.58 -6.12 -3.42
CA ILE A 120 -4.55 -5.18 -2.97
C ILE A 120 -3.38 -5.94 -2.34
N GLY A 121 -2.15 -5.62 -2.78
CA GLY A 121 -0.90 -6.11 -2.20
C GLY A 121 -0.50 -7.51 -2.62
N PHE A 122 0.52 -8.05 -1.94
CA PHE A 122 1.00 -9.39 -2.20
C PHE A 122 -0.01 -10.45 -1.71
N SER A 123 -0.14 -11.56 -2.45
CA SER A 123 -0.80 -12.75 -1.95
C SER A 123 0.08 -13.37 -0.87
N LYS A 124 -0.44 -13.63 0.32
CA LYS A 124 0.23 -14.56 1.23
C LYS A 124 0.23 -15.92 0.54
N GLY A 125 1.41 -16.52 0.35
CA GLY A 125 1.56 -17.83 -0.27
C GLY A 125 0.63 -18.87 0.38
N GLU A 126 0.21 -19.87 -0.38
CA GLU A 126 -0.76 -20.94 -0.06
C GLU A 126 -0.46 -21.79 1.21
N GLY A 127 0.32 -21.29 2.15
CA GLY A 127 0.64 -21.98 3.41
C GLY A 127 0.26 -21.22 4.67
N ALA A 128 -0.09 -19.94 4.56
CA ALA A 128 -0.66 -19.17 5.66
C ALA A 128 -2.19 -19.18 5.48
N ALA A 129 -2.87 -20.22 5.98
CA ALA A 129 -4.29 -20.09 6.29
C ALA A 129 -4.45 -18.72 6.94
N ASP A 130 -5.37 -17.94 6.42
CA ASP A 130 -5.66 -16.57 6.80
C ASP A 130 -5.64 -16.45 8.34
N GLU A 131 -4.44 -16.30 8.92
CA GLU A 131 -4.28 -16.07 10.37
C GLU A 131 -5.19 -14.93 10.81
N GLU A 132 -5.43 -14.02 9.91
CA GLU A 132 -6.30 -12.88 10.10
C GLU A 132 -7.78 -13.27 10.09
N THR A 133 -8.20 -14.22 9.25
CA THR A 133 -9.57 -14.77 9.26
C THR A 133 -9.82 -15.59 10.52
N VAL A 134 -8.80 -16.23 11.07
CA VAL A 134 -8.90 -17.00 12.31
C VAL A 134 -8.76 -16.11 13.55
N LEU A 135 -7.88 -15.10 13.51
CA LEU A 135 -7.62 -14.22 14.66
C LEU A 135 -8.64 -13.09 14.79
N THR A 136 -9.20 -12.57 13.71
CA THR A 136 -10.16 -11.46 13.75
C THR A 136 -11.38 -11.76 14.63
N PRO A 137 -12.04 -12.93 14.58
CA PRO A 137 -13.13 -13.28 15.49
C PRO A 137 -12.69 -13.30 16.96
N VAL A 138 -11.48 -13.81 17.24
CA VAL A 138 -10.94 -13.90 18.60
C VAL A 138 -10.63 -12.51 19.17
N VAL A 139 -10.00 -11.65 18.37
CA VAL A 139 -9.69 -10.26 18.74
C VAL A 139 -10.98 -9.46 18.96
N ASN A 140 -12.00 -9.64 18.13
CA ASN A 140 -13.29 -8.97 18.28
C ASN A 140 -13.99 -9.40 19.58
N ILE A 141 -14.00 -10.69 19.90
CA ILE A 141 -14.56 -11.22 21.16
C ILE A 141 -13.80 -10.60 22.35
N LEU A 142 -12.48 -10.56 22.32
CA LEU A 142 -11.67 -9.96 23.38
C LEU A 142 -11.91 -8.45 23.55
N SER A 143 -12.12 -7.72 22.45
CA SER A 143 -12.46 -6.29 22.48
C SER A 143 -13.86 -6.04 23.07
N GLU A 144 -14.85 -6.89 22.76
CA GLU A 144 -16.18 -6.82 23.33
C GLU A 144 -16.18 -7.13 24.84
N PHE A 145 -15.36 -8.08 25.29
CA PHE A 145 -15.18 -8.34 26.73
C PHE A 145 -14.60 -7.15 27.47
N ARG A 146 -13.65 -6.44 26.85
CA ARG A 146 -13.05 -5.24 27.44
C ARG A 146 -14.05 -4.09 27.57
N CYS A 147 -14.94 -3.92 26.60
CA CYS A 147 -15.98 -2.86 26.64
C CYS A 147 -17.14 -3.14 27.60
N LYS A 148 -17.33 -4.40 28.04
CA LYS A 148 -18.38 -4.79 29.00
C LYS A 148 -17.92 -4.85 30.45
N GLY A 149 -16.64 -4.52 30.72
CA GLY A 149 -16.01 -4.60 32.03
C GLY A 149 -15.86 -3.25 32.76
N GLU A 150 -16.54 -2.17 32.29
CA GLU A 150 -16.69 -0.89 33.00
C GLU A 150 -18.11 -0.65 33.47
#